data_4fc4f79f72ca0bfd421e13e945d209db
#
_entry.id   4fc4f79f72ca0bfd421e13e945d209db
#
_cell.length_a   1.000
_cell.length_b   1.000
_cell.length_c   1.000
_cell.angle_alpha   90.00
_cell.angle_beta   90.00
_cell.angle_gamma   90.00
#
_symmetry.space_group_name_H-M   'P 1'
#
loop_
_entity.id
_entity.type
_entity.pdbx_description
1 polymer ?
#
loop_
_entity_poly.entity_id
_entity_poly.type
_entity_poly.pdbx_seq_one_letter_code
_entity_poly.pdbx_strand_id
1 'polypeptide(L)' 'MARPSVWAPKVLALIKAGNRSAALAQIKVAPTVKDLQELRKLLIGARMLVSEPNIDVALDDMMAALSAPRLHRSP' A
#
# COMPACT_ATOMS: atom_id res chain seq x y z
N MET A 1 12.42 2.22 19.94
CA MET A 1 11.21 1.59 19.82
C MET A 1 10.43 2.01 18.61
N ALA A 2 9.98 1.09 17.86
CA ALA A 2 9.29 1.41 16.62
C ALA A 2 7.87 1.84 16.90
N ARG A 3 7.43 2.90 16.26
CA ARG A 3 6.08 3.32 16.39
C ARG A 3 5.27 2.72 15.27
N PRO A 4 4.03 2.35 15.50
CA PRO A 4 3.20 1.87 14.41
C PRO A 4 3.03 2.97 13.39
N SER A 5 2.98 2.57 12.15
CA SER A 5 2.74 3.52 11.07
C SER A 5 1.31 4.04 11.18
N VAL A 6 1.15 5.35 11.08
CA VAL A 6 -0.19 5.92 11.06
C VAL A 6 -0.71 5.98 9.63
N TRP A 7 0.17 5.80 8.66
CA TRP A 7 -0.22 5.86 7.25
C TRP A 7 -1.11 4.68 6.86
N ALA A 8 -0.69 3.46 7.23
CA ALA A 8 -1.44 2.27 6.85
C ALA A 8 -2.87 2.25 7.40
N PRO A 9 -3.09 2.52 8.71
CA PRO A 9 -4.46 2.59 9.20
C PRO A 9 -5.28 3.69 8.55
N LYS A 10 -4.65 4.80 8.21
CA LYS A 10 -5.33 5.91 7.55
C LYS A 10 -5.81 5.49 6.17
N VAL A 11 -4.98 4.83 5.39
CA VAL A 11 -5.36 4.35 4.08
C VAL A 11 -6.44 3.29 4.18
N LEU A 12 -6.33 2.40 5.17
CA LEU A 12 -7.35 1.40 5.40
C LEU A 12 -8.71 2.06 5.68
N ALA A 13 -8.72 3.13 6.46
CA ALA A 13 -9.95 3.85 6.75
C ALA A 13 -10.56 4.41 5.47
N LEU A 14 -9.74 4.91 4.56
CA LEU A 14 -10.22 5.41 3.27
C LEU A 14 -10.88 4.29 2.47
N ILE A 15 -10.26 3.11 2.47
CA ILE A 15 -10.80 1.97 1.74
C ILE A 15 -12.14 1.54 2.35
N LYS A 16 -12.21 1.48 3.68
CA LYS A 16 -13.44 1.10 4.37
C LYS A 16 -14.57 2.09 4.12
N ALA A 17 -14.21 3.36 3.95
CA ALA A 17 -15.20 4.39 3.67
C ALA A 17 -15.65 4.39 2.21
N GLY A 18 -15.04 3.54 1.38
CA GLY A 18 -15.38 3.50 -0.03
C GLY A 18 -14.65 4.53 -0.87
N ASN A 19 -13.69 5.23 -0.27
CA ASN A 19 -12.95 6.28 -0.96
C ASN A 19 -11.70 5.71 -1.62
N ARG A 20 -11.90 4.88 -2.62
CA ARG A 20 -10.81 4.18 -3.29
C ARG A 20 -9.85 5.10 -4.01
N SER A 21 -10.38 6.17 -4.59
CA SER A 21 -9.52 7.13 -5.30
C SER A 21 -8.48 7.74 -4.38
N ALA A 22 -8.91 8.16 -3.19
CA ALA A 22 -7.98 8.74 -2.22
C ALA A 22 -7.01 7.68 -1.72
N ALA A 23 -7.49 6.45 -1.51
CA ALA A 23 -6.63 5.37 -1.04
C ALA A 23 -5.56 5.05 -2.08
N LEU A 24 -5.93 4.97 -3.35
CA LEU A 24 -4.97 4.70 -4.41
C LEU A 24 -3.94 5.83 -4.52
N ALA A 25 -4.38 7.07 -4.37
CA ALA A 25 -3.48 8.20 -4.41
C ALA A 25 -2.45 8.12 -3.28
N GLN A 26 -2.89 7.72 -2.10
CA GLN A 26 -1.98 7.56 -0.96
C GLN A 26 -0.98 6.42 -1.20
N ILE A 27 -1.43 5.34 -1.81
CA ILE A 27 -0.56 4.21 -2.10
C ILE A 27 0.54 4.63 -3.08
N LYS A 28 0.21 5.45 -4.05
CA LYS A 28 1.18 5.92 -5.03
C LYS A 28 2.26 6.81 -4.44
N VAL A 29 2.00 7.40 -3.29
CA VAL A 29 2.99 8.23 -2.60
C VAL A 29 3.40 7.61 -1.28
N ALA A 30 3.31 6.29 -1.17
CA ALA A 30 3.65 5.59 0.06
C ALA A 30 5.08 5.91 0.50
N PRO A 31 5.30 6.10 1.81
CA PRO A 31 6.62 6.49 2.29
C PRO A 31 7.66 5.40 2.16
N THR A 32 7.32 4.15 2.46
CA THR A 32 8.27 3.04 2.43
C THR A 32 7.58 1.74 2.08
N VAL A 33 8.40 0.73 1.72
CA VAL A 33 7.89 -0.61 1.48
C VAL A 33 7.26 -1.19 2.76
N LYS A 34 7.84 -0.85 3.91
CA LYS A 34 7.31 -1.33 5.18
C LYS A 34 5.89 -0.86 5.41
N ASP A 35 5.60 0.38 5.06
CA ASP A 35 4.25 0.92 5.20
C ASP A 35 3.27 0.19 4.27
N LEU A 36 3.71 -0.12 3.06
CA LEU A 36 2.89 -0.88 2.12
C LEU A 36 2.61 -2.29 2.64
N GLN A 37 3.63 -2.94 3.21
CA GLN A 37 3.46 -4.26 3.79
C GLN A 37 2.51 -4.22 4.97
N GLU A 38 2.61 -3.18 5.78
CA GLU A 38 1.71 -3.01 6.92
C GLU A 38 0.26 -2.86 6.45
N LEU A 39 0.05 -2.04 5.44
CA LEU A 39 -1.29 -1.86 4.87
C LEU A 39 -1.83 -3.18 4.33
N ARG A 40 -0.98 -3.93 3.63
CA ARG A 40 -1.40 -5.22 3.09
C ARG A 40 -1.82 -6.18 4.20
N LYS A 41 -1.07 -6.22 5.29
CA LYS A 41 -1.43 -7.05 6.43
C LYS A 41 -2.78 -6.65 7.01
N LEU A 42 -3.02 -5.36 7.12
CA LEU A 42 -4.30 -4.86 7.62
C LEU A 42 -5.45 -5.26 6.71
N LEU A 43 -5.23 -5.18 5.41
CA LEU A 43 -6.26 -5.55 4.43
C LEU A 43 -6.55 -7.04 4.48
N ILE A 44 -5.52 -7.86 4.62
CA ILE A 44 -5.69 -9.31 4.73
C ILE A 44 -6.46 -9.63 6.01
N GLY A 45 -6.08 -9.00 7.12
CA GLY A 45 -6.75 -9.20 8.40
C GLY A 45 -8.21 -8.80 8.37
N ALA A 46 -8.53 -7.77 7.60
CA ALA A 46 -9.91 -7.30 7.46
C ALA A 46 -10.65 -8.01 6.32
N ARG A 47 -9.97 -8.92 5.62
CA ARG A 47 -10.50 -9.65 4.48
C ARG A 47 -10.98 -8.73 3.37
N MET A 48 -10.29 -7.62 3.21
CA MET A 48 -10.64 -6.64 2.19
C MET A 48 -9.79 -6.75 0.93
N LEU A 49 -8.67 -7.45 1.00
CA LEU A 49 -7.77 -7.52 -0.15
C LEU A 49 -8.43 -8.19 -1.35
N VAL A 50 -9.18 -9.26 -1.10
CA VAL A 50 -9.85 -10.00 -2.16
C VAL A 50 -10.96 -9.16 -2.79
N SER A 51 -11.64 -8.36 -1.99
CA SER A 51 -12.72 -7.54 -2.50
C SER A 51 -12.24 -6.22 -3.12
N GLU A 52 -10.93 -5.95 -3.04
CA GLU A 52 -10.36 -4.73 -3.60
C GLU A 52 -9.17 -5.06 -4.50
N PRO A 53 -9.41 -5.71 -5.64
CA PRO A 53 -8.29 -6.12 -6.50
C PRO A 53 -7.46 -4.97 -7.04
N ASN A 54 -8.05 -3.79 -7.24
CA ASN A 54 -7.29 -2.63 -7.70
C ASN A 54 -6.30 -2.17 -6.63
N ILE A 55 -6.70 -2.28 -5.38
CA ILE A 55 -5.80 -1.93 -4.26
C ILE A 55 -4.66 -2.93 -4.19
N ASP A 56 -4.96 -4.23 -4.35
CA ASP A 56 -3.96 -5.27 -4.32
C ASP A 56 -2.91 -5.04 -5.41
N VAL A 57 -3.35 -4.76 -6.62
CA VAL A 57 -2.44 -4.50 -7.74
C VAL A 57 -1.59 -3.25 -7.46
N ALA A 58 -2.21 -2.19 -6.94
CA ALA A 58 -1.48 -0.97 -6.64
C ALA A 58 -0.42 -1.20 -5.58
N LEU A 59 -0.73 -2.01 -4.55
CA LEU A 59 0.25 -2.35 -3.52
C LEU A 59 1.42 -3.12 -4.10
N ASP A 60 1.14 -4.12 -4.93
CA ASP A 60 2.19 -4.89 -5.57
C ASP A 60 3.07 -4.02 -6.45
N ASP A 61 2.46 -3.16 -7.26
CA ASP A 61 3.20 -2.28 -8.15
C ASP A 61 4.12 -1.34 -7.38
N MET A 62 3.61 -0.77 -6.29
CA MET A 62 4.40 0.16 -5.50
C MET A 62 5.49 -0.55 -4.71
N MET A 63 5.21 -1.75 -4.20
CA MET A 63 6.24 -2.51 -3.52
C MET A 63 7.37 -2.88 -4.47
N ALA A 64 7.02 -3.27 -5.69
CA ALA A 64 8.01 -3.59 -6.70
C ALA A 64 8.82 -2.34 -7.07
N ALA A 65 8.15 -1.22 -7.24
CA ALA A 65 8.83 0.02 -7.62
C ALA A 65 9.81 0.49 -6.55
N LEU A 66 9.40 0.42 -5.28
CA LEU A 66 10.25 0.87 -4.18
C LEU A 66 11.36 -0.12 -3.85
N SER A 67 11.14 -1.40 -4.15
CA SER A 67 12.13 -2.43 -3.88
C SER A 67 13.05 -2.70 -5.05
N ALA A 68 12.71 -2.22 -6.24
CA ALA A 68 13.49 -2.53 -7.43
C ALA A 68 14.90 -1.97 -7.33
N PRO A 69 15.89 -2.71 -7.80
CA PRO A 69 17.25 -2.16 -7.84
C PRO A 69 17.28 -0.98 -8.79
N ARG A 70 18.05 -0.02 -8.45
CA ARG A 70 18.13 1.14 -9.26
C ARG A 70 18.89 0.98 -10.45
N LEU A 71 19.43 -0.06 -10.62
CA LEU A 71 20.24 -0.16 -11.70
C LEU A 71 19.52 -0.40 -12.91
N HIS A 72 18.97 -0.28 -13.36
CA HIS A 72 18.46 -0.52 -14.42
C HIS A 72 18.61 0.13 -15.44
N ARG A 73 18.97 0.20 -15.65
CA ARG A 73 19.17 0.61 -16.40
C ARG A 73 19.67 0.71 -17.26
N SER A 74 19.76 0.72 -17.72
CA SER A 74 20.25 0.88 -18.38
C SER A 74 20.64 0.73 -19.27
N PRO A 75 20.69 0.83 -19.71
CA PRO A 75 21.16 0.90 -20.68
C PRO A 75 21.24 0.92 -21.34
#